data_2bd0a1573667c6a72eb5fee0ee2b5c33
#
_entry.id   2bd0a1573667c6a72eb5fee0ee2b5c33
#
_cell.length_a   1.000
_cell.length_b   1.000
_cell.length_c   1.000
_cell.angle_alpha   90.00
_cell.angle_beta   90.00
_cell.angle_gamma   90.00
#
_symmetry.space_group_name_H-M   'P 1'
#
loop_
_entity.id
_entity.type
_entity.pdbx_description
1 polymer ?
#
loop_
_entity_poly.entity_id
_entity_poly.type
_entity_poly.pdbx_seq_one_letter_code
_entity_poly.pdbx_strand_id
1 'polypeptide(L)'
;MYKRQVKAHYPDLHKEVLNEALGMFFGIRSVPNLKKRPSTSELLDWIRLLVIEHVKPGDLAEKTQSNAVPPYIGSLVKNEQDMERLAQWVGSRGWQR
;
A
#
# COMPACT_ATOMS: atom_id res chain seq x y z
N MET A 1 4.58 14.41 -4.32
CA MET A 1 3.41 14.93 -3.58
C MET A 1 3.12 14.09 -2.34
N TYR A 2 2.71 12.84 -2.50
CA TYR A 2 2.41 11.97 -1.35
C TYR A 2 3.63 11.71 -0.47
N LYS A 3 4.78 11.55 -1.09
CA LYS A 3 6.04 11.30 -0.38
C LYS A 3 6.35 12.40 0.64
N ARG A 4 6.13 13.64 0.25
CA ARG A 4 6.37 14.79 1.12
C ARG A 4 5.42 14.79 2.31
N GLN A 5 4.15 14.45 2.09
CA GLN A 5 3.16 14.38 3.15
C GLN A 5 3.49 13.28 4.15
N VAL A 6 3.88 12.11 3.67
CA VAL A 6 4.24 11.00 4.55
C VAL A 6 5.48 11.35 5.38
N LYS A 7 6.47 11.96 4.76
CA LYS A 7 7.69 12.37 5.49
C LYS A 7 7.40 13.42 6.55
N ALA A 8 6.45 14.31 6.30
CA ALA A 8 6.06 15.32 7.29
C ALA A 8 5.43 14.68 8.53
N HIS A 9 4.64 13.62 8.35
CA HIS A 9 4.00 12.92 9.46
C HIS A 9 4.92 11.90 10.12
N TYR A 10 5.80 11.26 9.35
CA TYR A 10 6.65 10.17 9.82
C TYR A 10 8.09 10.39 9.33
N PRO A 11 8.80 11.37 9.89
CA PRO A 11 10.14 11.72 9.39
C PRO A 11 11.18 10.61 9.61
N ASP A 12 10.94 9.72 10.57
CA ASP A 12 11.86 8.63 10.87
C ASP A 12 11.57 7.36 10.07
N LEU A 13 10.58 7.39 9.20
CA LEU A 13 10.23 6.23 8.38
C LEU A 13 11.38 5.91 7.42
N HIS A 14 11.77 4.63 7.36
CA HIS A 14 12.84 4.20 6.49
C HIS A 14 12.48 4.50 5.02
N LYS A 15 13.45 5.05 4.30
CA LYS A 15 13.25 5.48 2.92
C LYS A 15 12.79 4.35 2.01
N GLU A 16 13.36 3.16 2.17
CA GLU A 16 12.99 2.01 1.34
C GLU A 16 11.55 1.56 1.62
N VAL A 17 11.15 1.55 2.90
CA VAL A 17 9.77 1.22 3.26
C VAL A 17 8.82 2.23 2.64
N LEU A 18 9.16 3.51 2.72
CA LEU A 18 8.35 4.57 2.13
C LEU A 18 8.18 4.37 0.62
N ASN A 19 9.27 4.11 -0.09
CA ASN A 19 9.22 3.94 -1.53
C ASN A 19 8.39 2.71 -1.93
N GLU A 20 8.56 1.61 -1.22
CA GLU A 20 7.80 0.40 -1.47
C GLU A 20 6.31 0.60 -1.18
N ALA A 21 6.00 1.26 -0.06
CA ALA A 21 4.63 1.53 0.32
C ALA A 21 3.93 2.42 -0.72
N LEU A 22 4.62 3.46 -1.18
CA LEU A 22 4.06 4.35 -2.20
C LEU A 22 3.84 3.62 -3.51
N GLY A 23 4.76 2.72 -3.89
CA GLY A 23 4.61 1.90 -5.09
C GLY A 23 3.34 1.06 -5.02
N MET A 24 3.10 0.42 -3.89
CA MET A 24 1.89 -0.37 -3.68
C MET A 24 0.63 0.51 -3.67
N PHE A 25 0.71 1.66 -3.02
CA PHE A 25 -0.41 2.60 -2.96
C PHE A 25 -0.84 3.04 -4.37
N PHE A 26 0.12 3.42 -5.21
CA PHE A 26 -0.19 3.80 -6.58
C PHE A 26 -0.68 2.62 -7.40
N GLY A 27 -0.14 1.43 -7.17
CA GLY A 27 -0.62 0.22 -7.80
C GLY A 27 -2.08 -0.06 -7.47
N ILE A 28 -2.47 0.08 -6.21
CA ILE A 28 -3.85 -0.09 -5.78
C ILE A 28 -4.76 0.92 -6.47
N ARG A 29 -4.33 2.17 -6.56
CA ARG A 29 -5.14 3.20 -7.23
C ARG A 29 -5.31 2.96 -8.73
N SER A 30 -4.46 2.13 -9.30
CA SER A 30 -4.52 1.76 -10.71
C SER A 30 -5.46 0.59 -10.99
N VAL A 31 -5.92 -0.11 -9.97
CA VAL A 31 -6.83 -1.24 -10.14
C VAL A 31 -8.15 -0.74 -10.72
N PRO A 32 -8.62 -1.33 -11.83
CA PRO A 32 -9.88 -0.90 -12.43
C PRO A 32 -11.09 -1.34 -11.60
N ASN A 33 -12.16 -0.59 -11.72
CA ASN A 33 -13.46 -0.93 -11.16
C ASN A 33 -13.52 -0.94 -9.63
N LEU A 34 -12.59 -0.28 -8.95
CA LEU A 34 -12.71 -0.09 -7.52
C LEU A 34 -13.84 0.90 -7.24
N LYS A 35 -14.69 0.56 -6.27
CA LYS A 35 -15.75 1.46 -5.84
C LYS A 35 -15.19 2.70 -5.18
N LYS A 36 -14.12 2.53 -4.41
CA LYS A 36 -13.49 3.64 -3.73
C LYS A 36 -11.97 3.45 -3.73
N ARG A 37 -11.29 4.34 -4.43
CA ARG A 37 -9.82 4.35 -4.41
C ARG A 37 -9.33 4.92 -3.08
N PRO A 38 -8.24 4.38 -2.53
CA PRO A 38 -7.70 4.92 -1.28
C PRO A 38 -7.26 6.37 -1.43
N SER A 39 -7.53 7.14 -0.40
CA SER A 39 -7.18 8.57 -0.34
C SER A 39 -5.88 8.77 0.44
N THR A 40 -5.42 10.03 0.49
CA THR A 40 -4.24 10.39 1.28
C THR A 40 -4.42 10.06 2.75
N SER A 41 -5.63 10.27 3.30
CA SER A 41 -5.90 9.94 4.70
C SER A 41 -5.72 8.45 4.97
N GLU A 42 -6.21 7.63 4.07
CA GLU A 42 -6.08 6.18 4.20
C GLU A 42 -4.63 5.73 4.03
N LEU A 43 -3.88 6.40 3.15
CA LEU A 43 -2.45 6.15 3.01
C LEU A 43 -1.73 6.42 4.33
N LEU A 44 -2.01 7.55 4.97
CA LEU A 44 -1.37 7.91 6.23
C LEU A 44 -1.73 6.93 7.35
N ASP A 45 -2.99 6.48 7.41
CA ASP A 45 -3.42 5.46 8.37
C ASP A 45 -2.65 4.16 8.17
N TRP A 46 -2.50 3.75 6.92
CA TRP A 46 -1.77 2.52 6.60
C TRP A 46 -0.28 2.65 6.97
N ILE A 47 0.34 3.76 6.62
CA ILE A 47 1.75 4.02 6.97
C ILE A 47 1.92 4.01 8.48
N ARG A 48 0.96 4.57 9.22
CA ARG A 48 0.99 4.54 10.67
C ARG A 48 1.09 3.11 11.21
N LEU A 49 0.29 2.20 10.65
CA LEU A 49 0.33 0.80 11.05
C LEU A 49 1.68 0.16 10.70
N LEU A 50 2.24 0.48 9.55
CA LEU A 50 3.55 -0.03 9.17
C LEU A 50 4.63 0.42 10.17
N VAL A 51 4.54 1.66 10.63
CA VAL A 51 5.48 2.20 11.62
C VAL A 51 5.29 1.52 12.97
N ILE A 52 4.04 1.41 13.44
CA ILE A 52 3.72 0.80 14.73
C ILE A 52 4.18 -0.66 14.78
N GLU A 53 3.99 -1.40 13.69
CA GLU A 53 4.34 -2.82 13.61
C GLU A 53 5.80 -3.05 13.21
N HIS A 54 6.60 -1.98 13.12
CA HIS A 54 8.03 -2.06 12.81
C HIS A 54 8.32 -2.82 11.51
N VAL A 55 7.54 -2.56 10.48
CA VAL A 55 7.75 -3.18 9.17
C VAL A 55 9.12 -2.77 8.64
N LYS A 56 9.91 -3.75 8.23
CA LYS A 56 11.29 -3.53 7.79
C LYS A 56 11.38 -3.34 6.28
N PRO A 57 12.47 -2.71 5.80
CA PRO A 57 12.74 -2.72 4.37
C PRO A 57 12.81 -4.14 3.85
N GLY A 58 12.18 -4.40 2.74
CA GLY A 58 12.13 -5.74 2.17
C GLY A 58 10.87 -6.51 2.50
N ASP A 59 10.19 -6.21 3.61
CA ASP A 59 8.93 -6.90 3.94
C ASP A 59 7.87 -6.64 2.87
N LEU A 60 7.73 -5.39 2.45
CA LEU A 60 6.80 -5.05 1.38
C LEU A 60 7.29 -5.53 0.01
N ALA A 61 8.60 -5.48 -0.21
CA ALA A 61 9.17 -5.98 -1.47
C ALA A 61 8.91 -7.48 -1.63
N GLU A 62 8.99 -8.23 -0.54
CA GLU A 62 8.67 -9.66 -0.56
C GLU A 62 7.22 -9.89 -1.01
N LYS A 63 6.28 -9.09 -0.50
CA LYS A 63 4.89 -9.17 -0.93
C LYS A 63 4.74 -8.82 -2.40
N THR A 64 5.47 -7.83 -2.86
CA THR A 64 5.47 -7.44 -4.27
C THR A 64 5.95 -8.60 -5.16
N GLN A 65 7.04 -9.24 -4.78
CA GLN A 65 7.62 -10.34 -5.54
C GLN A 65 6.70 -11.56 -5.59
N SER A 66 5.99 -11.83 -4.50
CA SER A 66 5.08 -12.98 -4.43
C SER A 66 3.67 -12.66 -4.94
N ASN A 67 3.44 -11.47 -5.46
CA ASN A 67 2.13 -11.00 -5.92
C ASN A 67 1.08 -11.13 -4.83
N ALA A 68 1.48 -10.84 -3.60
CA ALA A 68 0.59 -10.90 -2.43
C ALA A 68 0.07 -9.52 -2.09
N VAL A 69 -1.04 -9.50 -1.37
CA VAL A 69 -1.63 -8.28 -0.86
C VAL A 69 -0.77 -7.78 0.32
N PRO A 70 -0.51 -6.48 0.42
CA PRO A 70 0.32 -5.97 1.52
C PRO A 70 -0.36 -6.14 2.88
N PRO A 71 0.43 -6.14 3.97
CA PRO A 71 -0.14 -6.25 5.32
C PRO A 71 -1.01 -5.03 5.63
N TYR A 72 -1.98 -5.23 6.49
CA TYR A 72 -2.88 -4.15 6.96
C TYR A 72 -3.63 -3.46 5.83
N ILE A 73 -3.91 -4.20 4.77
CA ILE A 73 -4.58 -3.66 3.58
C ILE A 73 -5.96 -3.08 3.91
N GLY A 74 -6.57 -3.52 4.99
CA GLY A 74 -7.87 -3.02 5.43
C GLY A 74 -7.88 -1.52 5.73
N SER A 75 -6.72 -0.92 5.98
CA SER A 75 -6.61 0.53 6.16
C SER A 75 -6.68 1.29 4.84
N LEU A 76 -6.32 0.64 3.74
CA LEU A 76 -6.37 1.25 2.41
C LEU A 76 -7.64 0.91 1.66
N VAL A 77 -8.05 -0.35 1.72
CA VAL A 77 -9.21 -0.85 0.99
C VAL A 77 -10.19 -1.40 2.01
N LYS A 78 -11.29 -0.67 2.22
CA LYS A 78 -12.23 -0.98 3.29
C LYS A 78 -13.46 -1.74 2.84
N ASN A 79 -13.65 -1.89 1.54
CA ASN A 79 -14.78 -2.60 0.95
C ASN A 79 -14.34 -4.01 0.55
N GLU A 80 -15.10 -5.03 0.96
CA GLU A 80 -14.77 -6.42 0.65
C GLU A 80 -14.70 -6.68 -0.85
N GLN A 81 -15.60 -6.08 -1.62
CA GLN A 81 -15.60 -6.26 -3.07
C GLN A 81 -14.33 -5.68 -3.70
N ASP A 82 -13.91 -4.52 -3.19
CA ASP A 82 -12.67 -3.89 -3.68
C ASP A 82 -11.46 -4.73 -3.29
N MET A 83 -11.47 -5.34 -2.10
CA MET A 83 -10.42 -6.24 -1.68
C MET A 83 -10.30 -7.45 -2.61
N GLU A 84 -11.42 -8.04 -2.97
CA GLU A 84 -11.44 -9.16 -3.89
C GLU A 84 -10.90 -8.75 -5.26
N ARG A 85 -11.31 -7.60 -5.76
CA ARG A 85 -10.82 -7.09 -7.03
C ARG A 85 -9.32 -6.85 -7.00
N LEU A 86 -8.82 -6.27 -5.91
CA LEU A 86 -7.39 -6.06 -5.74
C LEU A 86 -6.64 -7.38 -5.73
N ALA A 87 -7.10 -8.36 -4.95
CA ALA A 87 -6.45 -9.65 -4.85
C ALA A 87 -6.39 -10.36 -6.21
N GLN A 88 -7.49 -10.33 -6.96
CA GLN A 88 -7.54 -10.93 -8.29
C GLN A 88 -6.63 -10.21 -9.26
N TRP A 89 -6.61 -8.90 -9.23
CA TRP A 89 -5.78 -8.09 -10.11
C TRP A 89 -4.29 -8.35 -9.86
N VAL A 90 -3.89 -8.34 -8.59
CA VAL A 90 -2.51 -8.61 -8.21
C VAL A 90 -2.13 -10.06 -8.57
N GLY A 91 -3.03 -11.00 -8.30
CA GLY A 91 -2.77 -12.42 -8.59
C GLY A 91 -2.60 -12.71 -10.06
N SER A 92 -3.32 -12.00 -10.95
CA SER A 92 -3.21 -12.26 -12.39
C SER A 92 -2.17 -11.38 -13.08
N ARG A 93 -1.95 -10.15 -12.64
CA ARG A 93 -1.04 -9.21 -13.29
C ARG A 93 0.23 -8.90 -12.50
N GLY A 94 0.20 -9.16 -11.20
CA GLY A 94 1.29 -8.77 -10.33
C GLY A 94 1.29 -7.27 -10.05
N TRP A 95 2.20 -6.85 -9.20
CA TRP A 95 2.40 -5.44 -8.88
C TRP A 95 3.23 -4.79 -9.99
N GLN A 96 2.59 -3.95 -10.79
CA GLN A 96 3.27 -3.23 -11.86
C GLN A 96 3.56 -1.80 -11.41
N ARG A 97 4.67 -1.28 -11.90
CA ARG A 97 5.09 0.08 -11.61
C ARG A 97 5.16 0.90 -12.88
#